data_8ef8bca7d782af4f631ec7c6f6a64e22
#
_entry.id   8ef8bca7d782af4f631ec7c6f6a64e22
#
_cell.length_a   1.000
_cell.length_b   1.000
_cell.length_c   1.000
_cell.angle_alpha   90.00
_cell.angle_beta   90.00
_cell.angle_gamma   90.00
#
_symmetry.space_group_name_H-M   'P 1'
#
loop_
_entity.id
_entity.type
_entity.pdbx_description
1 polymer ?
#
loop_
_entity_poly.entity_id
_entity_poly.type
_entity_poly.pdbx_seq_one_letter_code
_entity_poly.pdbx_strand_id
1 'polypeptide(L)'
;MADASARLASPSTMEAPPPPAPAPIAVAPRPANEPVTAGMVDDNADFGEYLAFRQRTRVAHRERDVGERYLLQVRDAQGNVVPDAEVAVQAANGAAMWARTDAGGRAWLHPRAFDAEPSAVYEVTVRKNGRQATSFLRRGQKNAVDVVLERPGARPARAQLDLVFL
;
A
#
# COMPACT_ATOMS: atom_id res chain seq x y z
N MET A 1 -58.80 -83.70 -30.67
CA MET A 1 -57.60 -83.30 -29.93
C MET A 1 -57.09 -82.07 -30.58
N ALA A 2 -57.40 -80.92 -30.05
CA ALA A 2 -57.00 -79.65 -30.55
C ALA A 2 -56.46 -78.82 -29.37
N ASP A 3 -55.23 -78.50 -29.49
CA ASP A 3 -54.48 -77.70 -28.49
C ASP A 3 -54.63 -76.21 -28.87
N ALA A 4 -55.21 -75.46 -27.98
CA ALA A 4 -55.41 -74.01 -28.18
C ALA A 4 -54.43 -73.26 -27.32
N SER A 5 -53.32 -72.87 -27.93
CA SER A 5 -52.35 -71.97 -27.31
C SER A 5 -52.87 -70.55 -27.27
N ALA A 6 -53.26 -70.07 -26.13
CA ALA A 6 -53.61 -68.69 -25.91
C ALA A 6 -52.31 -67.80 -25.83
N ARG A 7 -52.19 -66.89 -26.80
CA ARG A 7 -51.17 -65.83 -26.75
C ARG A 7 -51.61 -64.70 -25.83
N LEU A 8 -50.90 -64.56 -24.75
CA LEU A 8 -51.02 -63.41 -23.84
C LEU A 8 -50.42 -62.18 -24.53
N ALA A 9 -51.20 -61.14 -24.76
CA ALA A 9 -50.78 -59.87 -25.24
C ALA A 9 -50.13 -59.13 -24.08
N SER A 10 -48.88 -58.69 -24.30
CA SER A 10 -48.18 -57.81 -23.37
C SER A 10 -48.75 -56.39 -23.41
N PRO A 11 -48.95 -55.73 -22.30
CA PRO A 11 -49.38 -54.31 -22.28
C PRO A 11 -48.26 -53.41 -22.77
N SER A 12 -48.58 -52.59 -23.77
CA SER A 12 -47.69 -51.50 -24.23
C SER A 12 -47.58 -50.50 -23.11
N THR A 13 -46.37 -50.35 -22.60
CA THR A 13 -46.04 -49.29 -21.68
C THR A 13 -46.01 -48.00 -22.46
N MET A 14 -46.96 -47.09 -22.24
CA MET A 14 -46.90 -45.72 -22.76
C MET A 14 -45.77 -45.00 -22.03
N GLU A 15 -44.70 -44.75 -22.76
CA GLU A 15 -43.60 -43.90 -22.30
C GLU A 15 -44.11 -42.45 -22.14
N ALA A 16 -44.00 -41.91 -20.93
CA ALA A 16 -44.41 -40.53 -20.68
C ALA A 16 -43.46 -39.55 -21.44
N PRO A 17 -43.97 -38.44 -22.01
CA PRO A 17 -43.14 -37.47 -22.68
C PRO A 17 -42.08 -36.91 -21.75
N PRO A 18 -40.85 -36.66 -22.24
CA PRO A 18 -39.78 -36.10 -21.43
C PRO A 18 -40.16 -34.71 -20.88
N PRO A 19 -39.74 -34.37 -19.65
CA PRO A 19 -40.02 -33.07 -19.06
C PRO A 19 -39.44 -31.93 -19.95
N PRO A 20 -40.13 -30.80 -20.06
CA PRO A 20 -39.65 -29.68 -20.84
C PRO A 20 -38.26 -29.23 -20.35
N ALA A 21 -37.37 -28.97 -21.30
CA ALA A 21 -36.02 -28.45 -21.00
C ALA A 21 -36.12 -27.15 -20.16
N PRO A 22 -35.26 -26.96 -19.17
CA PRO A 22 -35.27 -25.77 -18.38
C PRO A 22 -35.02 -24.55 -19.31
N ALA A 23 -35.85 -23.51 -19.15
CA ALA A 23 -35.72 -22.30 -19.90
C ALA A 23 -34.32 -21.70 -19.66
N PRO A 24 -33.67 -21.14 -20.69
CA PRO A 24 -32.39 -20.48 -20.51
C PRO A 24 -32.52 -19.37 -19.49
N ILE A 25 -31.77 -19.44 -18.41
CA ILE A 25 -31.68 -18.38 -17.42
C ILE A 25 -31.07 -17.18 -18.16
N ALA A 26 -31.85 -16.12 -18.30
CA ALA A 26 -31.36 -14.86 -18.82
C ALA A 26 -30.26 -14.34 -17.86
N VAL A 27 -29.02 -14.54 -18.26
CA VAL A 27 -27.88 -13.93 -17.55
C VAL A 27 -28.02 -12.43 -17.73
N ALA A 28 -28.34 -11.72 -16.65
CA ALA A 28 -28.33 -10.26 -16.67
C ALA A 28 -26.98 -9.79 -17.22
N PRO A 29 -26.96 -8.79 -18.12
CA PRO A 29 -25.70 -8.26 -18.63
C PRO A 29 -24.88 -7.80 -17.44
N ARG A 30 -23.69 -8.37 -17.25
CA ARG A 30 -22.72 -7.83 -16.31
C ARG A 30 -22.44 -6.40 -16.72
N PRO A 31 -22.50 -5.44 -15.79
CA PRO A 31 -22.05 -4.10 -16.12
C PRO A 31 -20.67 -4.24 -16.77
N ALA A 32 -20.49 -3.62 -17.93
CA ALA A 32 -19.20 -3.58 -18.58
C ALA A 32 -18.23 -3.03 -17.53
N ASN A 33 -17.25 -3.85 -17.14
CA ASN A 33 -16.16 -3.33 -16.31
C ASN A 33 -15.58 -2.18 -17.13
N GLU A 34 -15.74 -0.97 -16.64
CA GLU A 34 -14.98 0.16 -17.17
C GLU A 34 -13.52 -0.31 -17.24
N PRO A 35 -12.83 -0.13 -18.38
CA PRO A 35 -11.45 -0.54 -18.47
C PRO A 35 -10.71 0.14 -17.32
N VAL A 36 -10.25 -0.65 -16.35
CA VAL A 36 -9.33 -0.16 -15.35
C VAL A 36 -8.08 0.20 -16.14
N THR A 37 -8.02 1.45 -16.57
CA THR A 37 -6.78 1.98 -17.10
C THR A 37 -5.79 1.86 -15.95
N ALA A 38 -4.78 1.02 -16.12
CA ALA A 38 -3.58 1.02 -15.30
C ALA A 38 -2.83 2.34 -15.56
N GLY A 39 -3.55 3.45 -15.43
CA GLY A 39 -2.97 4.78 -15.38
C GLY A 39 -2.17 4.86 -14.09
N MET A 40 -1.08 5.59 -14.10
CA MET A 40 -0.35 5.94 -12.89
C MET A 40 -1.28 6.76 -11.99
N VAL A 41 -2.07 6.07 -11.17
CA VAL A 41 -2.84 6.69 -10.12
C VAL A 41 -1.83 7.02 -9.02
N ASP A 42 -1.65 8.29 -8.73
CA ASP A 42 -0.88 8.69 -7.55
C ASP A 42 -1.77 8.49 -6.32
N ASP A 43 -1.70 7.31 -5.72
CA ASP A 43 -2.46 6.98 -4.51
C ASP A 43 -2.23 7.98 -3.37
N ASN A 44 -1.18 8.78 -3.45
CA ASN A 44 -0.89 9.82 -2.47
C ASN A 44 -1.66 11.12 -2.74
N ALA A 45 -2.06 11.38 -3.99
CA ALA A 45 -2.88 12.53 -4.34
C ALA A 45 -4.28 12.41 -3.74
N ASP A 46 -4.78 11.18 -3.60
CA ASP A 46 -6.14 10.91 -3.12
C ASP A 46 -6.17 10.24 -1.73
N PHE A 47 -5.23 10.60 -0.89
CA PHE A 47 -5.12 10.04 0.45
C PHE A 47 -6.38 10.25 1.31
N GLY A 48 -7.14 11.30 1.05
CA GLY A 48 -8.43 11.55 1.72
C GLY A 48 -9.46 10.46 1.43
N GLU A 49 -9.56 10.00 0.18
CA GLU A 49 -10.43 8.89 -0.21
C GLU A 49 -10.00 7.57 0.44
N TYR A 50 -8.70 7.33 0.54
CA TYR A 50 -8.17 6.17 1.27
C TYR A 50 -8.59 6.18 2.74
N LEU A 51 -8.51 7.32 3.43
CA LEU A 51 -8.96 7.44 4.81
C LEU A 51 -10.47 7.23 4.94
N ALA A 52 -11.27 7.77 4.02
CA ALA A 52 -12.71 7.57 3.96
C ALA A 52 -13.06 6.10 3.68
N PHE A 53 -12.33 5.43 2.79
CA PHE A 53 -12.48 4.00 2.55
C PHE A 53 -12.21 3.17 3.81
N ARG A 54 -11.15 3.47 4.54
CA ARG A 54 -10.84 2.79 5.80
C ARG A 54 -11.96 2.88 6.83
N GLN A 55 -12.63 4.03 6.91
CA GLN A 55 -13.77 4.22 7.82
C GLN A 55 -15.02 3.44 7.40
N ARG A 56 -15.22 3.21 6.10
CA ARG A 56 -16.37 2.50 5.54
C ARG A 56 -16.19 0.98 5.47
N THR A 57 -14.95 0.52 5.40
CA THR A 57 -14.67 -0.91 5.23
C THR A 57 -14.99 -1.71 6.49
N ARG A 58 -15.62 -2.87 6.30
CA ARG A 58 -15.90 -3.84 7.36
C ARG A 58 -14.94 -5.03 7.35
N VAL A 59 -13.94 -5.00 6.47
CA VAL A 59 -12.92 -6.05 6.40
C VAL A 59 -12.07 -5.98 7.66
N ALA A 60 -11.92 -7.12 8.35
CA ALA A 60 -11.06 -7.20 9.52
C ALA A 60 -9.62 -6.86 9.14
N HIS A 61 -9.06 -5.84 9.75
CA HIS A 61 -7.69 -5.40 9.53
C HIS A 61 -7.11 -4.86 10.83
N ARG A 62 -5.78 -4.85 10.92
CA ARG A 62 -5.10 -4.21 12.05
C ARG A 62 -5.13 -2.70 11.84
N GLU A 63 -5.81 -2.01 12.71
CA GLU A 63 -5.84 -0.55 12.69
C GLU A 63 -4.44 0.03 12.97
N ARG A 64 -4.06 1.00 12.14
CA ARG A 64 -2.90 1.86 12.37
C ARG A 64 -3.30 3.29 12.06
N ASP A 65 -2.93 4.21 12.92
CA ASP A 65 -3.19 5.64 12.69
C ASP A 65 -2.17 6.18 11.67
N VAL A 66 -2.64 6.36 10.45
CA VAL A 66 -1.86 6.91 9.33
C VAL A 66 -2.30 8.32 8.94
N GLY A 67 -3.18 8.94 9.73
CA GLY A 67 -3.72 10.28 9.45
C GLY A 67 -2.64 11.36 9.45
N GLU A 68 -1.67 11.25 10.37
CA GLU A 68 -0.49 12.13 10.41
C GLU A 68 0.61 11.53 9.55
N ARG A 69 1.09 12.28 8.52
CA ARG A 69 2.12 11.81 7.62
C ARG A 69 3.12 12.91 7.26
N TYR A 70 4.35 12.50 7.00
CA TYR A 70 5.45 13.34 6.56
C TYR A 70 6.14 12.73 5.36
N LEU A 71 6.42 13.54 4.36
CA LEU A 71 7.15 13.12 3.17
C LEU A 71 8.66 13.21 3.44
N LEU A 72 9.36 12.08 3.35
CA LEU A 72 10.82 12.06 3.27
C LEU A 72 11.24 12.10 1.80
N GLN A 73 12.13 13.02 1.43
CA GLN A 73 12.80 13.05 0.13
C GLN A 73 14.30 12.79 0.31
N VAL A 74 14.81 11.84 -0.44
CA VAL A 74 16.23 11.48 -0.43
C VAL A 74 16.86 11.81 -1.77
N ARG A 75 17.92 12.62 -1.73
CA ARG A 75 18.70 13.02 -2.91
C ARG A 75 20.19 12.75 -2.69
N ASP A 76 20.94 12.62 -3.76
CA ASP A 76 22.39 12.65 -3.68
C ASP A 76 22.94 14.09 -3.69
N ALA A 77 24.26 14.24 -3.56
CA ALA A 77 24.92 15.55 -3.59
C ALA A 77 24.77 16.30 -4.93
N GLN A 78 24.36 15.62 -6.00
CA GLN A 78 24.09 16.19 -7.31
C GLN A 78 22.60 16.56 -7.50
N GLY A 79 21.76 16.30 -6.47
CA GLY A 79 20.34 16.58 -6.51
C GLY A 79 19.49 15.47 -7.15
N ASN A 80 20.11 14.37 -7.61
CA ASN A 80 19.35 13.24 -8.16
C ASN A 80 18.60 12.50 -7.05
N VAL A 81 17.42 11.98 -7.37
CA VAL A 81 16.65 11.14 -6.45
C VAL A 81 17.38 9.83 -6.16
N VAL A 82 17.26 9.33 -4.93
CA VAL A 82 17.88 8.07 -4.52
C VAL A 82 16.80 7.03 -4.25
N PRO A 83 16.47 6.17 -5.22
CA PRO A 83 15.50 5.10 -5.05
C PRO A 83 16.06 3.97 -4.21
N ASP A 84 15.16 3.21 -3.58
CA ASP A 84 15.47 2.01 -2.80
C ASP A 84 16.55 2.26 -1.72
N ALA A 85 16.55 3.44 -1.11
CA ALA A 85 17.36 3.71 0.07
C ALA A 85 16.67 3.17 1.32
N GLU A 86 17.44 2.57 2.22
CA GLU A 86 16.93 2.14 3.52
C GLU A 86 16.72 3.35 4.42
N VAL A 87 15.56 3.39 5.05
CA VAL A 87 15.16 4.47 5.96
C VAL A 87 14.83 3.86 7.31
N ALA A 88 15.51 4.31 8.35
CA ALA A 88 15.17 4.00 9.74
C ALA A 88 14.70 5.28 10.42
N VAL A 89 13.59 5.22 11.12
CA VAL A 89 13.05 6.33 11.91
C VAL A 89 12.93 5.86 13.35
N GLN A 90 13.52 6.61 14.27
CA GLN A 90 13.58 6.23 15.67
C GLN A 90 13.21 7.38 16.58
N ALA A 91 12.38 7.10 17.58
CA ALA A 91 12.03 7.99 18.67
C ALA A 91 12.95 7.79 19.87
N ALA A 92 13.05 8.79 20.73
CA ALA A 92 13.82 8.69 21.98
C ALA A 92 13.29 7.62 22.95
N ASN A 93 12.00 7.28 22.88
CA ASN A 93 11.37 6.21 23.68
C ASN A 93 11.64 4.79 23.12
N GLY A 94 12.42 4.66 22.03
CA GLY A 94 12.75 3.40 21.40
C GLY A 94 11.76 2.93 20.33
N ALA A 95 10.64 3.62 20.15
CA ALA A 95 9.73 3.31 19.03
C ALA A 95 10.43 3.56 17.69
N ALA A 96 10.29 2.61 16.75
CA ALA A 96 10.99 2.69 15.49
C ALA A 96 10.16 2.14 14.32
N MET A 97 10.44 2.63 13.11
CA MET A 97 9.95 2.08 11.86
C MET A 97 11.04 2.02 10.80
N TRP A 98 10.86 1.12 9.84
CA TRP A 98 11.73 0.99 8.68
C TRP A 98 10.90 1.11 7.41
N ALA A 99 11.50 1.75 6.41
CA ALA A 99 10.93 1.92 5.09
C ALA A 99 12.03 1.85 4.03
N ARG A 100 11.62 1.90 2.76
CA ARG A 100 12.51 2.13 1.62
C ARG A 100 11.95 3.25 0.77
N THR A 101 12.84 4.01 0.13
CA THR A 101 12.40 5.04 -0.81
C THR A 101 11.88 4.43 -2.11
N ASP A 102 10.83 5.04 -2.66
CA ASP A 102 10.26 4.70 -3.96
C ASP A 102 11.18 5.10 -5.14
N ALA A 103 10.72 4.92 -6.38
CA ALA A 103 11.43 5.30 -7.58
C ALA A 103 11.74 6.81 -7.65
N GLY A 104 10.95 7.64 -6.97
CA GLY A 104 11.16 9.09 -6.86
C GLY A 104 12.05 9.50 -5.68
N GLY A 105 12.67 8.55 -4.96
CA GLY A 105 13.49 8.82 -3.79
C GLY A 105 12.67 9.26 -2.57
N ARG A 106 11.39 8.88 -2.48
CA ARG A 106 10.46 9.32 -1.46
C ARG A 106 10.07 8.18 -0.54
N ALA A 107 9.77 8.49 0.72
CA ALA A 107 9.12 7.57 1.65
C ALA A 107 8.13 8.36 2.52
N TRP A 108 7.02 7.74 2.89
CA TRP A 108 6.06 8.31 3.80
C TRP A 108 6.29 7.80 5.22
N LEU A 109 6.38 8.74 6.15
CA LEU A 109 6.58 8.48 7.56
C LEU A 109 5.29 8.77 8.31
N HIS A 110 4.83 7.80 9.11
CA HIS A 110 3.58 7.86 9.88
C HIS A 110 3.87 7.67 11.37
N PRO A 111 4.25 8.72 12.12
CA PRO A 111 4.63 8.60 13.53
C PRO A 111 3.60 7.85 14.38
N ARG A 112 2.33 8.18 14.24
CA ARG A 112 1.25 7.57 15.02
C ARG A 112 0.97 6.10 14.67
N ALA A 113 1.52 5.60 13.57
CA ALA A 113 1.36 4.21 13.18
C ALA A 113 2.30 3.25 13.94
N PHE A 114 3.41 3.75 14.49
CA PHE A 114 4.41 2.92 15.16
C PHE A 114 4.75 3.39 16.58
N ASP A 115 4.47 4.64 16.94
CA ASP A 115 4.71 5.23 18.25
C ASP A 115 3.36 5.51 18.92
N ALA A 116 3.05 4.78 20.00
CA ALA A 116 1.77 4.91 20.70
C ALA A 116 1.62 6.28 21.39
N GLU A 117 2.74 6.82 21.87
CA GLU A 117 2.84 8.17 22.45
C GLU A 117 3.80 9.00 21.60
N PRO A 118 3.32 9.55 20.47
CA PRO A 118 4.18 10.11 19.44
C PRO A 118 5.12 11.18 19.97
N SER A 119 6.40 10.94 19.82
CA SER A 119 7.48 11.86 20.19
C SER A 119 7.42 13.15 19.37
N ALA A 120 7.92 14.27 19.91
CA ALA A 120 7.99 15.54 19.19
C ALA A 120 9.05 15.51 18.08
N VAL A 121 10.08 14.68 18.24
CA VAL A 121 11.24 14.59 17.34
C VAL A 121 11.59 13.13 17.12
N TYR A 122 11.88 12.79 15.86
CA TYR A 122 12.40 11.49 15.45
C TYR A 122 13.71 11.66 14.71
N GLU A 123 14.66 10.79 15.00
CA GLU A 123 15.88 10.66 14.20
C GLU A 123 15.55 9.85 12.94
N VAL A 124 15.94 10.37 11.79
CA VAL A 124 15.75 9.74 10.48
C VAL A 124 17.13 9.40 9.92
N THR A 125 17.47 8.13 9.86
CA THR A 125 18.71 7.64 9.24
C THR A 125 18.41 7.02 7.90
N VAL A 126 19.12 7.46 6.87
CA VAL A 126 19.02 6.95 5.49
C VAL A 126 20.34 6.28 5.11
N ARG A 127 20.25 5.10 4.50
CA ARG A 127 21.42 4.33 4.05
C ARG A 127 21.25 3.85 2.61
N LYS A 128 22.30 3.95 1.80
CA LYS A 128 22.36 3.38 0.45
C LYS A 128 23.81 3.16 0.02
N ASN A 129 24.14 1.95 -0.40
CA ASN A 129 25.47 1.61 -0.96
C ASN A 129 26.64 2.10 -0.09
N GLY A 130 26.61 1.81 1.20
CA GLY A 130 27.64 2.20 2.16
C GLY A 130 27.65 3.69 2.55
N ARG A 131 26.75 4.51 1.98
CA ARG A 131 26.53 5.89 2.38
C ARG A 131 25.45 5.95 3.47
N GLN A 132 25.58 6.89 4.39
CA GLN A 132 24.62 7.14 5.43
C GLN A 132 24.48 8.66 5.66
N ALA A 133 23.25 9.10 5.91
CA ALA A 133 22.93 10.43 6.36
C ALA A 133 21.89 10.37 7.47
N THR A 134 21.93 11.33 8.38
CA THR A 134 20.97 11.45 9.47
C THR A 134 20.33 12.84 9.42
N SER A 135 19.02 12.89 9.67
CA SER A 135 18.24 14.11 9.78
C SER A 135 17.23 13.96 10.91
N PHE A 136 16.44 15.00 11.17
CA PHE A 136 15.43 14.98 12.22
C PHE A 136 14.08 15.39 11.69
N LEU A 137 13.08 14.57 11.93
CA LEU A 137 11.68 14.92 11.74
C LEU A 137 11.18 15.59 13.03
N ARG A 138 10.74 16.85 12.91
CA ARG A 138 10.06 17.58 14.00
C ARG A 138 8.59 17.68 13.68
N ARG A 139 7.76 17.02 14.50
CA ARG A 139 6.30 17.02 14.29
C ARG A 139 5.74 18.44 14.35
N GLY A 140 4.78 18.72 13.48
CA GLY A 140 4.07 20.00 13.44
C GLY A 140 4.84 21.18 12.83
N GLN A 141 6.14 21.02 12.48
CA GLN A 141 6.92 22.12 11.91
C GLN A 141 6.91 22.13 10.38
N LYS A 142 7.11 20.99 9.74
CA LYS A 142 7.12 20.81 8.28
C LYS A 142 6.52 19.47 7.90
N ASN A 143 5.85 19.42 6.78
CA ASN A 143 5.28 18.18 6.24
C ASN A 143 6.29 17.38 5.40
N ALA A 144 7.52 17.88 5.23
CA ALA A 144 8.58 17.21 4.48
C ALA A 144 9.92 17.28 5.21
N VAL A 145 10.71 16.23 5.02
CA VAL A 145 12.10 16.09 5.50
C VAL A 145 12.98 15.79 4.29
N ASP A 146 13.96 16.63 4.04
CA ASP A 146 14.94 16.43 2.98
C ASP A 146 16.22 15.83 3.57
N VAL A 147 16.74 14.78 2.91
CA VAL A 147 18.00 14.13 3.29
C VAL A 147 18.91 14.05 2.06
N VAL A 148 20.13 14.55 2.19
CA VAL A 148 21.16 14.44 1.17
C VAL A 148 22.16 13.37 1.55
N LEU A 149 22.31 12.33 0.69
CA LEU A 149 23.32 11.29 0.82
C LEU A 149 24.61 11.74 0.12
N GLU A 150 25.57 12.16 0.92
CA GLU A 150 26.91 12.52 0.41
C GLU A 150 27.72 11.29 -0.01
N ARG A 151 28.75 11.50 -0.84
CA ARG A 151 29.69 10.44 -1.20
C ARG A 151 30.55 10.04 0.00
N PRO A 152 30.94 8.77 0.14
CA PRO A 152 31.91 8.36 1.14
C PRO A 152 33.18 9.22 1.00
N GLY A 153 33.60 9.87 2.09
CA GLY A 153 34.79 10.75 2.10
C GLY A 153 34.49 12.25 1.91
N ALA A 154 33.29 12.66 1.59
CA ALA A 154 32.90 14.05 1.72
C ALA A 154 32.91 14.44 3.22
N ARG A 155 33.85 15.28 3.59
CA ARG A 155 33.89 15.84 4.96
C ARG A 155 32.60 16.63 5.15
N PRO A 156 31.81 16.42 6.21
CA PRO A 156 30.66 17.27 6.47
C PRO A 156 31.17 18.71 6.51
N ALA A 157 30.53 19.59 5.74
CA ALA A 157 30.81 21.02 5.84
C ALA A 157 30.57 21.40 7.29
N ARG A 158 31.64 21.65 8.04
CA ARG A 158 31.52 22.22 9.37
C ARG A 158 30.82 23.55 9.17
N ALA A 159 29.63 23.68 9.74
CA ALA A 159 29.04 24.99 9.97
C ALA A 159 30.06 25.73 10.85
N GLN A 160 30.80 26.68 10.23
CA GLN A 160 31.72 27.53 10.94
C GLN A 160 30.84 28.50 11.72
N LEU A 161 30.68 28.23 13.00
CA LEU A 161 30.05 29.16 13.91
C LEU A 161 31.10 30.27 14.14
N ASP A 162 31.01 31.35 13.42
CA ASP A 162 31.76 32.56 13.73
C ASP A 162 31.15 33.18 15.00
N LEU A 163 31.72 32.79 16.16
CA LEU A 163 31.53 33.49 17.42
C LEU A 163 32.31 34.78 17.38
N VAL A 164 31.65 35.87 16.96
CA VAL A 164 32.17 37.22 17.15
C VAL A 164 31.93 37.59 18.61
N PHE A 165 32.97 37.56 19.42
CA PHE A 165 32.96 38.20 20.74
C PHE A 165 33.16 39.70 20.54
N LEU A 166 32.18 40.50 20.95
CA LEU A 166 32.28 41.92 21.16
C LEU A 166 32.67 42.20 22.60
#